data_038630d79703ea9f90216a2c2a69da3e
#
_entry.id   038630d79703ea9f90216a2c2a69da3e
#
_cell.length_a   1.000
_cell.length_b   1.000
_cell.length_c   1.000
_cell.angle_alpha   90.00
_cell.angle_beta   90.00
_cell.angle_gamma   90.00
#
_symmetry.space_group_name_H-M   'P 1'
#
loop_
_entity.id
_entity.type
_entity.pdbx_description
1 polymer ?
#
loop_
_entity_poly.entity_id
_entity_poly.type
_entity_poly.pdbx_seq_one_letter_code
_entity_poly.pdbx_strand_id
1 'polypeptide(L)'
;MRPFFYLTLLFAFATCRTAEVEDVPLPTEICVQTQHHGVLVPNAMVYVKFNADTFPGFNQPAAYFDDSVRTGPDARGCIASVPEGSHWLIAVSYDDTYFPPIVRGSLPVTISLSGRPKIDTILYVSEQH
;
A
#
# COMPACT_ATOMS: atom_id res chain seq x y z
N MET A 1 8.46 -65.57 -41.18
CA MET A 1 8.30 -64.15 -41.32
C MET A 1 7.70 -63.56 -40.08
N ARG A 2 8.48 -62.83 -39.36
CA ARG A 2 8.04 -62.23 -38.13
C ARG A 2 7.86 -60.76 -38.37
N PRO A 3 6.70 -60.22 -38.13
CA PRO A 3 6.55 -58.77 -38.11
C PRO A 3 7.26 -58.20 -36.91
N PHE A 4 8.26 -57.40 -37.17
CA PHE A 4 8.84 -56.58 -36.15
C PHE A 4 7.89 -55.48 -35.82
N PHE A 5 7.24 -55.61 -34.72
CA PHE A 5 6.55 -54.47 -34.12
C PHE A 5 7.59 -53.56 -33.54
N TYR A 6 7.94 -52.58 -34.26
CA TYR A 6 8.58 -51.43 -33.66
C TYR A 6 7.56 -50.69 -32.82
N LEU A 7 7.58 -51.00 -31.58
CA LEU A 7 6.88 -50.16 -30.64
C LEU A 7 7.66 -48.87 -30.52
N THR A 8 7.29 -47.93 -31.34
CA THR A 8 7.77 -46.57 -31.20
C THR A 8 7.15 -46.03 -29.92
N LEU A 9 7.91 -46.13 -28.87
CA LEU A 9 7.57 -45.51 -27.61
C LEU A 9 7.67 -43.99 -27.82
N LEU A 10 6.56 -43.40 -28.12
CA LEU A 10 6.43 -41.95 -28.14
C LEU A 10 6.53 -41.48 -26.68
N PHE A 11 7.73 -41.11 -26.28
CA PHE A 11 7.88 -40.33 -25.10
C PHE A 11 7.25 -38.96 -25.37
N ALA A 12 6.00 -38.82 -25.00
CA ALA A 12 5.45 -37.52 -24.79
C ALA A 12 6.25 -36.88 -23.67
N PHE A 13 7.24 -36.13 -24.05
CA PHE A 13 7.84 -35.22 -23.08
C PHE A 13 6.74 -34.24 -22.67
N ALA A 14 6.06 -34.54 -21.61
CA ALA A 14 5.38 -33.51 -20.87
C ALA A 14 6.48 -32.56 -20.45
N THR A 15 6.72 -31.56 -21.23
CA THR A 15 7.45 -30.41 -20.76
C THR A 15 6.67 -29.91 -19.57
N CYS A 16 7.13 -30.25 -18.38
CA CYS A 16 6.82 -29.46 -17.22
C CYS A 16 7.29 -28.05 -17.55
N ARG A 17 6.39 -27.27 -18.09
CA ARG A 17 6.53 -25.85 -17.97
C ARG A 17 6.46 -25.60 -16.47
N THR A 18 7.60 -25.47 -15.87
CA THR A 18 7.68 -24.63 -14.70
C THR A 18 6.92 -23.39 -15.12
N ALA A 19 5.75 -23.23 -14.56
CA ALA A 19 5.03 -21.99 -14.73
C ALA A 19 6.08 -20.93 -14.53
N GLU A 20 6.41 -20.21 -15.61
CA GLU A 20 7.16 -19.00 -15.44
C GLU A 20 6.37 -18.26 -14.39
N VAL A 21 6.94 -18.17 -13.21
CA VAL A 21 6.46 -17.24 -12.23
C VAL A 21 6.63 -15.92 -12.97
N GLU A 22 5.56 -15.48 -13.61
CA GLU A 22 5.52 -14.10 -14.03
C GLU A 22 5.93 -13.34 -12.78
N ASP A 23 7.03 -12.62 -12.87
CA ASP A 23 7.40 -11.66 -11.85
C ASP A 23 6.30 -10.59 -11.84
N VAL A 24 5.13 -11.00 -11.37
CA VAL A 24 4.12 -10.04 -10.97
C VAL A 24 4.73 -9.35 -9.76
N PRO A 25 5.14 -8.08 -9.90
CA PRO A 25 5.69 -7.37 -8.75
C PRO A 25 4.68 -7.48 -7.63
N LEU A 26 5.12 -7.98 -6.48
CA LEU A 26 4.29 -8.04 -5.30
C LEU A 26 3.81 -6.62 -4.99
N PRO A 27 2.50 -6.43 -4.80
CA PRO A 27 1.97 -5.13 -4.45
C PRO A 27 2.66 -4.62 -3.20
N THR A 28 3.03 -3.35 -3.21
CA THR A 28 3.68 -2.72 -2.08
C THR A 28 2.65 -2.42 -1.00
N GLU A 29 2.98 -2.76 0.22
CA GLU A 29 2.25 -2.37 1.41
C GLU A 29 2.86 -1.10 1.99
N ILE A 30 2.06 -0.11 2.32
CA ILE A 30 2.48 1.09 3.03
C ILE A 30 1.95 1.02 4.46
N CYS A 31 2.86 1.00 5.42
CA CYS A 31 2.53 1.07 6.83
C CYS A 31 2.93 2.45 7.37
N VAL A 32 2.00 3.10 8.03
CA VAL A 32 2.22 4.42 8.62
C VAL A 32 2.02 4.37 10.13
N GLN A 33 2.77 5.19 10.83
CA GLN A 33 2.54 5.53 12.23
C GLN A 33 2.21 7.01 12.30
N THR A 34 1.09 7.35 12.91
CA THR A 34 0.67 8.74 13.04
C THR A 34 1.20 9.36 14.33
N GLN A 35 1.81 10.54 14.21
CA GLN A 35 2.40 11.26 15.34
C GLN A 35 2.01 12.74 15.33
N HIS A 36 1.84 13.30 16.52
CA HIS A 36 1.60 14.71 16.74
C HIS A 36 2.55 15.20 17.82
N HIS A 37 3.44 16.13 17.48
CA HIS A 37 4.49 16.64 18.39
C HIS A 37 5.28 15.51 19.08
N GLY A 38 5.62 14.46 18.33
CA GLY A 38 6.37 13.31 18.87
C GLY A 38 5.55 12.31 19.69
N VAL A 39 4.25 12.53 19.83
CA VAL A 39 3.33 11.64 20.54
C VAL A 39 2.52 10.82 19.54
N LEU A 40 2.33 9.54 19.81
CA LEU A 40 1.51 8.66 18.98
C LEU A 40 0.05 9.10 19.00
N VAL A 41 -0.57 9.16 17.83
CA VAL A 41 -1.99 9.48 17.66
C VAL A 41 -2.73 8.24 17.18
N PRO A 42 -3.37 7.47 18.08
CA PRO A 42 -4.13 6.28 17.70
C PRO A 42 -5.46 6.66 17.05
N ASN A 43 -6.05 5.68 16.38
CA ASN A 43 -7.37 5.80 15.75
C ASN A 43 -7.48 6.91 14.68
N ALA A 44 -6.37 7.22 14.02
CA ALA A 44 -6.38 8.13 12.89
C ALA A 44 -6.91 7.44 11.63
N MET A 45 -7.71 8.15 10.84
CA MET A 45 -8.04 7.70 9.50
C MET A 45 -6.95 8.14 8.53
N VAL A 46 -6.39 7.18 7.82
CA VAL A 46 -5.38 7.43 6.78
C VAL A 46 -5.98 7.05 5.43
N TYR A 47 -6.09 8.04 4.56
CA TYR A 47 -6.59 7.87 3.20
C TYR A 47 -5.43 7.91 2.23
N VAL A 48 -5.55 7.20 1.12
CA VAL A 48 -4.58 7.25 0.04
C VAL A 48 -5.26 7.62 -1.27
N LYS A 49 -4.64 8.55 -2.00
CA LYS A 49 -4.98 8.86 -3.39
C LYS A 49 -3.87 8.35 -4.29
N PHE A 50 -4.19 7.40 -5.16
CA PHE A 50 -3.25 6.84 -6.11
C PHE A 50 -3.05 7.80 -7.29
N ASN A 51 -1.83 7.77 -7.85
CA ASN A 51 -1.48 8.51 -9.06
C ASN A 51 -1.77 10.01 -8.95
N ALA A 52 -1.40 10.58 -7.82
CA ALA A 52 -1.57 12.00 -7.55
C ALA A 52 -0.19 12.67 -7.44
N ASP A 53 0.12 13.57 -8.35
CA ASP A 53 1.38 14.33 -8.35
C ASP A 53 1.29 15.58 -7.47
N THR A 54 0.08 16.02 -7.20
CA THR A 54 -0.18 17.24 -6.41
C THR A 54 -0.98 16.92 -5.17
N PHE A 55 -0.77 17.69 -4.13
CA PHE A 55 -1.50 17.58 -2.88
C PHE A 55 -3.01 17.75 -3.12
N PRO A 56 -3.84 16.75 -2.77
CA PRO A 56 -5.28 16.80 -3.05
C PRO A 56 -6.08 17.70 -2.10
N GLY A 57 -5.45 18.23 -1.07
CA GLY A 57 -6.13 19.01 -0.03
C GLY A 57 -6.71 18.15 1.08
N PHE A 58 -7.19 18.82 2.13
CA PHE A 58 -7.79 18.16 3.29
C PHE A 58 -9.33 18.12 3.25
N ASN A 59 -9.94 18.69 2.23
CA ASN A 59 -11.39 18.87 2.17
C ASN A 59 -12.10 17.91 1.19
N GLN A 60 -11.41 16.89 0.73
CA GLN A 60 -11.99 15.91 -0.17
C GLN A 60 -12.89 14.93 0.59
N PRO A 61 -14.03 14.53 0.02
CA PRO A 61 -14.86 13.49 0.62
C PRO A 61 -14.15 12.15 0.61
N ALA A 62 -14.51 11.26 1.52
CA ALA A 62 -13.90 9.92 1.62
C ALA A 62 -13.95 9.13 0.31
N ALA A 63 -15.01 9.29 -0.48
CA ALA A 63 -15.19 8.64 -1.77
C ALA A 63 -14.18 9.08 -2.84
N TYR A 64 -13.51 10.20 -2.65
CA TYR A 64 -12.45 10.68 -3.55
C TYR A 64 -11.20 9.79 -3.50
N PHE A 65 -10.92 9.19 -2.35
CA PHE A 65 -9.72 8.39 -2.12
C PHE A 65 -9.91 6.95 -2.60
N ASP A 66 -8.80 6.31 -2.95
CA ASP A 66 -8.81 4.96 -3.49
C ASP A 66 -8.82 3.88 -2.42
N ASP A 67 -8.25 4.16 -1.25
CA ASP A 67 -8.25 3.25 -0.11
C ASP A 67 -8.06 4.02 1.19
N SER A 68 -8.29 3.35 2.30
CA SER A 68 -8.11 3.93 3.63
C SER A 68 -7.86 2.85 4.68
N VAL A 69 -7.28 3.28 5.79
CA VAL A 69 -7.09 2.44 6.97
C VAL A 69 -7.22 3.29 8.23
N ARG A 70 -7.78 2.69 9.27
CA ARG A 70 -7.77 3.29 10.60
C ARG A 70 -6.57 2.75 11.38
N THR A 71 -5.76 3.65 11.95
CA THR A 71 -4.64 3.23 12.80
C THR A 71 -5.16 2.60 14.10
N GLY A 72 -4.43 1.60 14.58
CA GLY A 72 -4.74 0.92 15.82
C GLY A 72 -4.31 1.68 17.07
N PRO A 73 -4.35 1.01 18.23
CA PRO A 73 -3.91 1.60 19.51
C PRO A 73 -2.42 1.99 19.53
N ASP A 74 -1.62 1.37 18.69
CA ASP A 74 -0.21 1.68 18.48
C ASP A 74 0.04 2.82 17.48
N ALA A 75 -1.02 3.47 17.02
CA ALA A 75 -1.02 4.50 15.99
C ALA A 75 -0.51 4.01 14.61
N ARG A 76 -0.53 2.71 14.36
CA ARG A 76 -0.08 2.09 13.11
C ARG A 76 -1.25 1.56 12.30
N GLY A 77 -1.15 1.72 11.00
CA GLY A 77 -2.06 1.14 10.03
C GLY A 77 -1.33 0.87 8.72
N CYS A 78 -1.75 -0.16 8.01
CA CYS A 78 -1.14 -0.57 6.75
C CYS A 78 -2.16 -0.58 5.63
N ILE A 79 -1.77 -0.05 4.48
CA ILE A 79 -2.55 -0.09 3.24
C ILE A 79 -1.85 -1.05 2.30
N ALA A 80 -2.54 -2.12 1.92
CA ALA A 80 -2.03 -3.14 1.02
C ALA A 80 -2.29 -2.78 -0.45
N SER A 81 -1.56 -3.44 -1.35
CA SER A 81 -1.82 -3.38 -2.80
C SER A 81 -1.71 -1.99 -3.41
N VAL A 82 -0.74 -1.21 -2.93
CA VAL A 82 -0.46 0.12 -3.48
C VAL A 82 0.31 -0.04 -4.79
N PRO A 83 -0.19 0.51 -5.91
CA PRO A 83 0.48 0.40 -7.19
C PRO A 83 1.75 1.22 -7.27
N GLU A 84 2.55 0.97 -8.31
CA GLU A 84 3.66 1.84 -8.65
C GLU A 84 3.17 3.25 -8.97
N GLY A 85 3.98 4.25 -8.64
CA GLY A 85 3.72 5.65 -8.97
C GLY A 85 3.78 6.57 -7.76
N SER A 86 3.34 7.79 -7.97
CA SER A 86 3.27 8.83 -6.94
C SER A 86 1.89 8.86 -6.31
N HIS A 87 1.84 8.84 -5.00
CA HIS A 87 0.60 8.80 -4.22
C HIS A 87 0.64 9.82 -3.09
N TRP A 88 -0.52 10.17 -2.59
CA TRP A 88 -0.64 11.01 -1.40
C TRP A 88 -1.40 10.29 -0.30
N LEU A 89 -0.83 10.34 0.89
CA LEU A 89 -1.48 9.92 2.12
C LEU A 89 -2.01 11.14 2.85
N ILE A 90 -3.24 11.04 3.32
CA ILE A 90 -3.90 12.06 4.14
C ILE A 90 -4.35 11.41 5.44
N ALA A 91 -3.91 11.94 6.55
CA ALA A 91 -4.36 11.49 7.87
C ALA A 91 -5.23 12.54 8.52
N VAL A 92 -6.28 12.07 9.16
CA VAL A 92 -7.19 12.91 9.97
C VAL A 92 -7.42 12.19 11.28
N SER A 93 -7.25 12.91 12.38
CA SER A 93 -7.52 12.36 13.71
C SER A 93 -8.10 13.43 14.64
N TYR A 94 -8.50 12.97 15.80
CA TYR A 94 -9.01 13.80 16.86
C TYR A 94 -8.07 13.69 18.07
N ASP A 95 -7.55 14.81 18.50
CA ASP A 95 -6.70 14.90 19.68
C ASP A 95 -7.24 16.01 20.59
N ASP A 96 -7.95 15.61 21.63
CA ASP A 96 -8.64 16.53 22.54
C ASP A 96 -7.71 17.31 23.48
N THR A 97 -6.42 16.99 23.46
CA THR A 97 -5.41 17.78 24.19
C THR A 97 -5.07 19.10 23.50
N TYR A 98 -5.53 19.27 22.27
CA TYR A 98 -5.26 20.48 21.48
C TYR A 98 -6.57 21.20 21.11
N PHE A 99 -6.44 22.46 20.78
CA PHE A 99 -7.55 23.26 20.28
C PHE A 99 -7.10 24.03 19.02
N PRO A 100 -7.77 23.80 17.84
CA PRO A 100 -8.87 22.86 17.62
C PRO A 100 -8.43 21.40 17.76
N PRO A 101 -9.35 20.49 18.13
CA PRO A 101 -8.99 19.10 18.43
C PRO A 101 -8.75 18.24 17.18
N ILE A 102 -9.11 18.73 16.00
CA ILE A 102 -8.89 18.01 14.75
C ILE A 102 -7.47 18.25 14.27
N VAL A 103 -6.72 17.17 14.07
CA VAL A 103 -5.36 17.21 13.55
C VAL A 103 -5.34 16.51 12.18
N ARG A 104 -4.58 17.07 11.26
CA ARG A 104 -4.45 16.58 9.90
C ARG A 104 -3.00 16.57 9.47
N GLY A 105 -2.68 15.66 8.58
CA GLY A 105 -1.36 15.59 8.00
C GLY A 105 -1.40 14.96 6.61
N SER A 106 -0.34 15.17 5.86
CA SER A 106 -0.20 14.61 4.53
C SER A 106 1.23 14.16 4.29
N LEU A 107 1.38 13.17 3.42
CA LEU A 107 2.69 12.64 3.05
C LEU A 107 2.65 12.18 1.60
N PRO A 108 3.51 12.73 0.73
CA PRO A 108 3.70 12.15 -0.60
C PRO A 108 4.53 10.88 -0.49
N VAL A 109 4.14 9.85 -1.23
CA VAL A 109 4.84 8.57 -1.27
C VAL A 109 5.03 8.17 -2.72
N THR A 110 6.26 7.81 -3.09
CA THR A 110 6.56 7.25 -4.41
C THR A 110 6.92 5.79 -4.26
N ILE A 111 6.18 4.94 -4.99
CA ILE A 111 6.42 3.51 -5.05
C ILE A 111 7.15 3.20 -6.35
N SER A 112 8.32 2.59 -6.24
CA SER A 112 9.02 2.04 -7.40
C SER A 112 9.00 0.52 -7.35
N LEU A 113 8.87 -0.12 -8.52
CA LEU A 113 8.80 -1.59 -8.64
C LEU A 113 10.13 -2.29 -8.31
N SER A 114 11.18 -1.58 -8.00
CA SER A 114 12.49 -2.17 -7.75
C SER A 114 12.63 -2.87 -6.40
N GLY A 115 11.56 -3.44 -5.88
CA GLY A 115 11.70 -4.55 -4.96
C GLY A 115 11.57 -4.28 -3.48
N ARG A 116 10.82 -3.28 -3.05
CA ARG A 116 10.44 -3.17 -1.62
C ARG A 116 8.96 -3.52 -1.45
N PRO A 117 8.63 -4.71 -0.88
CA PRO A 117 7.25 -5.11 -0.68
C PRO A 117 6.56 -4.32 0.44
N LYS A 118 7.31 -3.57 1.24
CA LYS A 118 6.78 -2.83 2.38
C LYS A 118 7.53 -1.52 2.58
N ILE A 119 6.77 -0.46 2.80
CA ILE A 119 7.29 0.85 3.21
C ILE A 119 6.73 1.14 4.60
N ASP A 120 7.62 1.40 5.55
CA ASP A 120 7.27 1.91 6.87
C ASP A 120 7.64 3.39 6.94
N THR A 121 6.69 4.22 7.35
CA THR A 121 6.92 5.65 7.46
C THR A 121 6.13 6.26 8.60
N ILE A 122 6.50 7.49 8.97
CA ILE A 122 5.79 8.28 9.97
C ILE A 122 5.02 9.37 9.23
N LEU A 123 3.74 9.51 9.56
CA LEU A 123 2.91 10.60 9.06
C LEU A 123 2.64 11.55 10.23
N TYR A 124 3.17 12.74 10.11
CA TYR A 124 2.97 13.78 11.11
C TYR A 124 1.67 14.52 10.87
N VAL A 125 0.88 14.63 11.92
CA VAL A 125 -0.34 15.43 11.92
C VAL A 125 -0.14 16.68 12.78
N SER A 126 -0.87 17.72 12.45
CA SER A 126 -0.83 18.99 13.17
C SER A 126 -2.18 19.66 13.17
N GLU A 127 -2.34 20.63 14.07
CA GLU A 127 -3.49 21.52 14.05
C GLU A 127 -3.42 22.37 12.78
N GLN A 128 -4.53 22.46 12.08
CA GLN A 128 -4.68 23.36 10.92
C GLN A 128 -5.38 24.63 11.37
N HIS A 129 -4.69 25.74 11.25
CA HIS A 129 -5.23 27.08 11.53
C HIS A 129 -5.77 27.74 10.26
#